data_36b084ebf54ffa3000a8d04088f10a73
#
_entry.id   36b084ebf54ffa3000a8d04088f10a73
#
_cell.length_a   1.000
_cell.length_b   1.000
_cell.length_c   1.000
_cell.angle_alpha   90.00
_cell.angle_beta   90.00
_cell.angle_gamma   90.00
#
_symmetry.space_group_name_H-M   'P 1'
#
loop_
_entity.id
_entity.type
_entity.pdbx_description
1 polymer ?
#
loop_
_entity_poly.entity_id
_entity_poly.type
_entity_poly.pdbx_seq_one_letter_code
_entity_poly.pdbx_strand_id
1 'polypeptide(L)'
;MNDEQFTAFPKMARLQREVIVTEKIDGTNAQVYITEDGKMLLGSRTRWITPEDDNFGFARWATDHKDELMQLGPGRHFGEWWGRGIQRNYGLSERRFSLFNVTRWCLHGEVPKAIPTADPRTVKLQDMLPACCHLVPILWQGLFTSVIPTVHLYELWNTGSQAAPGFMNPEGIVVFHTAGNVGFKMTLDNDGVPKSSLK
;
A
#
# COMPACT_ATOMS: atom_id res chain seq x y z
N MET A 1 1.50 13.54 -46.56
CA MET A 1 1.25 12.21 -45.99
C MET A 1 1.04 12.42 -44.51
N ASN A 2 -0.17 12.18 -44.02
CA ASN A 2 -0.43 12.27 -42.59
C ASN A 2 0.38 11.18 -41.92
N ASP A 3 1.35 11.56 -41.11
CA ASP A 3 2.06 10.63 -40.19
C ASP A 3 1.11 10.21 -39.06
N GLU A 4 0.13 9.39 -39.39
CA GLU A 4 -0.68 8.74 -38.36
C GLU A 4 0.20 7.72 -37.67
N GLN A 5 0.61 8.07 -36.47
CA GLN A 5 1.49 7.23 -35.65
C GLN A 5 0.75 5.92 -35.31
N PHE A 6 1.29 4.79 -35.77
CA PHE A 6 0.73 3.48 -35.44
C PHE A 6 0.69 3.28 -33.91
N THR A 7 -0.49 2.95 -33.39
CA THR A 7 -0.66 2.59 -31.97
C THR A 7 -0.85 1.08 -31.87
N ALA A 8 0.07 0.42 -31.21
CA ALA A 8 -0.01 -1.03 -30.98
C ALA A 8 -1.13 -1.38 -30.02
N PHE A 9 -1.85 -2.46 -30.30
CA PHE A 9 -2.81 -3.01 -29.35
C PHE A 9 -2.07 -3.52 -28.08
N PRO A 10 -2.47 -3.09 -26.87
CA PRO A 10 -1.78 -3.48 -25.65
C PRO A 10 -1.96 -4.98 -25.37
N LYS A 11 -0.91 -5.61 -24.84
CA LYS A 11 -1.00 -7.01 -24.42
C LYS A 11 -1.94 -7.15 -23.24
N MET A 12 -2.87 -8.10 -23.32
CA MET A 12 -3.72 -8.47 -22.18
C MET A 12 -2.93 -9.31 -21.19
N ALA A 13 -3.02 -8.95 -19.91
CA ALA A 13 -2.43 -9.76 -18.84
C ALA A 13 -3.20 -11.10 -18.70
N ARG A 14 -2.47 -12.15 -18.31
CA ARG A 14 -3.10 -13.44 -18.01
C ARG A 14 -3.77 -13.39 -16.64
N LEU A 15 -5.04 -13.76 -16.57
CA LEU A 15 -5.83 -13.72 -15.34
C LEU A 15 -5.30 -14.68 -14.27
N GLN A 16 -4.94 -15.91 -14.66
CA GLN A 16 -4.41 -16.92 -13.73
C GLN A 16 -2.93 -16.64 -13.44
N ARG A 17 -2.69 -15.61 -12.65
CA ARG A 17 -1.39 -15.20 -12.12
C ARG A 17 -1.54 -14.88 -10.64
N GLU A 18 -0.42 -14.67 -10.01
CA GLU A 18 -0.37 -14.33 -8.60
C GLU A 18 -1.12 -13.03 -8.30
N VAL A 19 -1.84 -13.05 -7.20
CA VAL A 19 -2.43 -11.88 -6.56
C VAL A 19 -2.00 -11.82 -5.10
N ILE A 20 -1.94 -10.61 -4.58
CA ILE A 20 -1.63 -10.32 -3.19
C ILE A 20 -2.80 -9.56 -2.60
N VAL A 21 -3.31 -10.03 -1.47
CA VAL A 21 -4.34 -9.33 -0.70
C VAL A 21 -3.66 -8.63 0.47
N THR A 22 -3.84 -7.33 0.57
CA THR A 22 -3.31 -6.51 1.68
C THR A 22 -4.42 -5.82 2.43
N GLU A 23 -4.17 -5.47 3.68
CA GLU A 23 -5.04 -4.54 4.40
C GLU A 23 -5.03 -3.18 3.68
N LYS A 24 -6.23 -2.63 3.48
CA LYS A 24 -6.42 -1.27 3.02
C LYS A 24 -6.47 -0.33 4.22
N ILE A 25 -5.38 0.36 4.46
CA ILE A 25 -5.28 1.34 5.53
C ILE A 25 -5.95 2.65 5.10
N ASP A 26 -6.75 3.25 5.96
CA ASP A 26 -7.43 4.53 5.74
C ASP A 26 -6.58 5.69 6.28
N GLY A 27 -5.87 6.32 5.39
CA GLY A 27 -5.03 7.47 5.67
C GLY A 27 -5.05 8.47 4.52
N THR A 28 -3.88 8.90 4.10
CA THR A 28 -3.68 9.73 2.91
C THR A 28 -2.52 9.22 2.08
N ASN A 29 -2.69 9.14 0.77
CA ASN A 29 -1.61 8.70 -0.11
C ASN A 29 -0.39 9.61 0.02
N ALA A 30 0.76 9.00 0.12
CA ALA A 30 2.05 9.65 0.17
C ALA A 30 3.06 8.93 -0.73
N GLN A 31 4.00 9.66 -1.29
CA GLN A 31 5.09 9.09 -2.06
C GLN A 31 6.42 9.75 -1.73
N VAL A 32 7.46 8.93 -1.71
CA VAL A 32 8.86 9.33 -1.74
C VAL A 32 9.40 8.97 -3.12
N TYR A 33 9.89 9.94 -3.86
CA TYR A 33 10.56 9.72 -5.13
C TYR A 33 12.04 10.05 -4.99
N ILE A 34 12.89 9.06 -5.16
CA ILE A 34 14.34 9.20 -5.15
C ILE A 34 14.79 9.13 -6.61
N THR A 35 15.43 10.19 -7.07
CA THR A 35 15.96 10.27 -8.44
C THR A 35 17.30 9.55 -8.53
N GLU A 36 17.73 9.21 -9.74
CA GLU A 36 19.03 8.57 -9.99
C GLU A 36 20.22 9.44 -9.55
N ASP A 37 20.06 10.77 -9.57
CA ASP A 37 21.04 11.73 -9.08
C ASP A 37 20.95 12.02 -7.56
N GLY A 38 20.17 11.22 -6.83
CA GLY A 38 20.09 11.23 -5.36
C GLY A 38 19.25 12.36 -4.77
N LYS A 39 18.35 12.98 -5.54
CA LYS A 39 17.38 13.95 -5.00
C LYS A 39 16.15 13.22 -4.47
N MET A 40 15.64 13.68 -3.34
CA MET A 40 14.37 13.20 -2.78
C MET A 40 13.27 14.23 -3.03
N LEU A 41 12.19 13.80 -3.67
CA LEU A 41 10.98 14.57 -3.90
C LEU A 41 9.81 13.89 -3.18
N LEU A 42 8.94 14.69 -2.58
CA LEU A 42 7.81 14.21 -1.79
C LEU A 42 6.49 14.58 -2.47
N GLY A 43 5.53 13.67 -2.43
CA GLY A 43 4.24 13.88 -3.07
C GLY A 43 3.07 13.34 -2.27
N SER A 44 1.93 13.96 -2.47
CA SER A 44 0.62 13.44 -2.12
C SER A 44 0.04 12.64 -3.29
N ARG A 45 -1.27 12.40 -3.27
CA ARG A 45 -1.96 11.69 -4.36
C ARG A 45 -1.87 12.45 -5.71
N THR A 46 -1.91 13.77 -5.70
CA THR A 46 -2.12 14.59 -6.91
C THR A 46 -1.10 15.69 -7.14
N ARG A 47 -0.21 15.94 -6.16
CA ARG A 47 0.77 17.02 -6.25
C ARG A 47 2.04 16.73 -5.48
N TRP A 48 3.11 17.41 -5.84
CA TRP A 48 4.30 17.51 -5.00
C TRP A 48 4.00 18.34 -3.76
N ILE A 49 4.68 18.02 -2.67
CA ILE A 49 4.53 18.69 -1.38
C ILE A 49 5.90 19.04 -0.81
N THR A 50 5.91 20.06 0.04
CA THR A 50 7.10 20.51 0.79
C THR A 50 6.74 20.68 2.28
N PRO A 51 7.71 20.89 3.18
CA PRO A 51 7.42 21.19 4.58
C PRO A 51 6.55 22.43 4.79
N GLU A 52 6.58 23.40 3.84
CA GLU A 52 5.77 24.63 3.84
C GLU A 52 4.37 24.42 3.30
N ASP A 53 4.22 23.53 2.30
CA ASP A 53 2.95 23.12 1.69
C ASP A 53 2.74 21.62 1.87
N ASP A 54 2.49 21.23 3.10
CA ASP A 54 2.51 19.86 3.57
C ASP A 54 1.12 19.15 3.45
N ASN A 55 1.10 17.84 3.60
CA ASN A 55 -0.08 17.00 3.68
C ASN A 55 -0.04 16.19 4.98
N PHE A 56 -0.78 16.64 5.97
CA PHE A 56 -0.80 16.03 7.31
C PHE A 56 0.59 15.82 7.93
N GLY A 57 1.55 16.72 7.67
CA GLY A 57 2.90 16.65 8.22
C GLY A 57 3.82 15.59 7.61
N PHE A 58 3.42 14.97 6.48
CA PHE A 58 4.25 13.95 5.81
C PHE A 58 5.56 14.51 5.27
N ALA A 59 5.53 15.69 4.63
CA ALA A 59 6.73 16.27 4.04
C ALA A 59 7.74 16.66 5.13
N ARG A 60 7.28 17.18 6.24
CA ARG A 60 8.12 17.51 7.40
C ARG A 60 8.75 16.27 7.99
N TRP A 61 7.93 15.24 8.28
CA TRP A 61 8.41 13.96 8.77
C TRP A 61 9.41 13.29 7.81
N ALA A 62 9.14 13.29 6.52
CA ALA A 62 10.03 12.69 5.52
C ALA A 62 11.35 13.45 5.37
N THR A 63 11.34 14.76 5.59
CA THR A 63 12.57 15.59 5.63
C THR A 63 13.42 15.23 6.83
N ASP A 64 12.81 15.05 8.00
CA ASP A 64 13.49 14.67 9.23
C ASP A 64 14.09 13.24 9.16
N HIS A 65 13.49 12.33 8.35
CA HIS A 65 13.94 10.95 8.14
C HIS A 65 14.64 10.74 6.80
N LYS A 66 15.16 11.81 6.19
CA LYS A 66 15.71 11.76 4.82
C LYS A 66 16.78 10.68 4.65
N ASP A 67 17.72 10.60 5.57
CA ASP A 67 18.85 9.66 5.46
C ASP A 67 18.39 8.19 5.53
N GLU A 68 17.35 7.91 6.32
CA GLU A 68 16.71 6.59 6.37
C GLU A 68 15.95 6.31 5.07
N LEU A 69 15.12 7.25 4.61
CA LEU A 69 14.32 7.11 3.40
C LEU A 69 15.17 6.94 2.14
N MET A 70 16.36 7.55 2.08
CA MET A 70 17.30 7.35 0.97
C MET A 70 17.76 5.89 0.82
N GLN A 71 17.69 5.07 1.87
CA GLN A 71 17.99 3.64 1.83
C GLN A 71 16.96 2.86 0.99
N LEU A 72 15.79 3.41 0.72
CA LEU A 72 14.81 2.82 -0.21
C LEU A 72 15.37 2.70 -1.64
N GLY A 73 16.40 3.47 -1.98
CA GLY A 73 17.04 3.49 -3.29
C GLY A 73 16.24 4.23 -4.36
N PRO A 74 16.80 4.42 -5.55
CA PRO A 74 16.14 5.14 -6.64
C PRO A 74 14.80 4.55 -7.03
N GLY A 75 13.85 5.42 -7.38
CA GLY A 75 12.50 5.07 -7.80
C GLY A 75 11.40 5.73 -6.99
N ARG A 76 10.16 5.37 -7.31
CA ARG A 76 8.96 5.88 -6.62
C ARG A 76 8.49 4.87 -5.59
N HIS A 77 8.35 5.34 -4.36
CA HIS A 77 7.89 4.57 -3.22
C HIS A 77 6.54 5.13 -2.77
N PHE A 78 5.47 4.45 -3.16
CA PHE A 78 4.11 4.83 -2.79
C PHE A 78 3.71 4.13 -1.50
N GLY A 79 2.97 4.85 -0.66
CA GLY A 79 2.45 4.31 0.59
C GLY A 79 1.29 5.13 1.15
N GLU A 80 0.81 4.69 2.29
CA GLU A 80 -0.18 5.40 3.09
C GLU A 80 0.50 6.11 4.26
N TRP A 81 0.21 7.39 4.42
CA TRP A 81 0.51 8.16 5.61
C TRP A 81 -0.71 8.19 6.50
N TRP A 82 -0.63 7.62 7.70
CA TRP A 82 -1.79 7.32 8.51
C TRP A 82 -1.50 7.35 10.01
N GLY A 83 -2.53 7.15 10.84
CA GLY A 83 -2.45 7.12 12.28
C GLY A 83 -2.97 8.42 12.90
N ARG A 84 -2.30 8.92 13.94
CA ARG A 84 -2.78 10.02 14.78
C ARG A 84 -3.31 11.22 13.99
N GLY A 85 -4.61 11.50 14.14
CA GLY A 85 -5.27 12.68 13.55
C GLY A 85 -5.50 12.58 12.03
N ILE A 86 -5.38 11.37 11.44
CA ILE A 86 -5.66 11.14 10.03
C ILE A 86 -6.78 10.10 9.91
N GLN A 87 -7.86 10.46 9.20
CA GLN A 87 -9.02 9.60 8.93
C GLN A 87 -9.47 8.79 10.17
N ARG A 88 -9.41 7.45 10.12
CA ARG A 88 -9.84 6.55 11.21
C ARG A 88 -8.93 6.61 12.45
N ASN A 89 -7.80 7.28 12.38
CA ASN A 89 -6.85 7.46 13.49
C ASN A 89 -6.23 6.17 14.05
N TYR A 90 -6.84 5.00 13.83
CA TYR A 90 -6.40 3.66 14.24
C TYR A 90 -6.02 3.50 15.73
N GLY A 91 -6.43 4.42 16.59
CA GLY A 91 -6.05 4.42 18.01
C GLY A 91 -4.57 4.69 18.28
N LEU A 92 -3.81 5.14 17.27
CA LEU A 92 -2.38 5.38 17.39
C LEU A 92 -2.08 6.76 17.99
N SER A 93 -1.00 6.82 18.78
CA SER A 93 -0.43 8.08 19.29
C SER A 93 0.55 8.73 18.30
N GLU A 94 0.95 8.01 17.26
CA GLU A 94 1.92 8.40 16.25
C GLU A 94 1.34 8.32 14.84
N ARG A 95 2.10 8.80 13.86
CA ARG A 95 1.83 8.61 12.43
C ARG A 95 2.85 7.65 11.85
N ARG A 96 2.42 6.88 10.83
CA ARG A 96 3.23 5.86 10.17
C ARG A 96 3.17 6.01 8.66
N PHE A 97 4.28 5.70 7.99
CA PHE A 97 4.33 5.57 6.54
C PHE A 97 4.43 4.08 6.17
N SER A 98 3.35 3.55 5.58
CA SER A 98 3.27 2.15 5.16
C SER A 98 3.31 2.03 3.65
N LEU A 99 4.35 1.38 3.12
CA LEU A 99 4.57 1.20 1.68
C LEU A 99 3.60 0.19 1.08
N PHE A 100 3.10 0.49 -0.13
CA PHE A 100 2.17 -0.39 -0.87
C PHE A 100 2.89 -1.48 -1.66
N ASN A 101 4.10 -1.22 -2.15
CA ASN A 101 4.80 -2.13 -3.05
C ASN A 101 5.40 -3.31 -2.29
N VAL A 102 4.53 -4.17 -1.78
CA VAL A 102 4.93 -5.39 -1.07
C VAL A 102 5.74 -6.34 -1.96
N THR A 103 5.53 -6.33 -3.29
CA THR A 103 6.28 -7.20 -4.20
C THR A 103 7.75 -6.83 -4.31
N ARG A 104 8.10 -5.56 -4.17
CA ARG A 104 9.49 -5.10 -4.16
C ARG A 104 10.23 -5.57 -2.91
N TRP A 105 9.54 -5.65 -1.80
CA TRP A 105 10.10 -5.95 -0.50
C TRP A 105 9.88 -7.41 -0.08
N CYS A 106 9.00 -8.15 -0.78
CA CYS A 106 8.84 -9.58 -0.62
C CYS A 106 10.01 -10.32 -1.31
N LEU A 107 10.78 -11.04 -0.54
CA LEU A 107 11.74 -11.99 -1.09
C LEU A 107 10.97 -13.10 -1.82
N HIS A 108 11.19 -13.24 -3.12
CA HIS A 108 10.63 -14.33 -3.90
C HIS A 108 11.13 -15.68 -3.35
N GLY A 109 10.22 -16.53 -2.92
CA GLY A 109 10.54 -17.93 -2.75
C GLY A 109 9.83 -18.77 -1.70
N GLU A 110 9.34 -18.23 -0.61
CA GLU A 110 8.70 -19.06 0.41
C GLU A 110 7.39 -18.48 0.92
N VAL A 111 6.29 -18.96 0.34
CA VAL A 111 4.92 -18.65 0.79
C VAL A 111 4.47 -19.77 1.74
N PRO A 112 4.25 -19.52 3.04
CA PRO A 112 3.59 -20.50 3.89
C PRO A 112 2.15 -20.72 3.46
N LYS A 113 1.71 -21.99 3.40
CA LYS A 113 0.37 -22.41 2.95
C LYS A 113 -0.77 -22.11 3.94
N ALA A 114 -0.49 -21.56 5.09
CA ALA A 114 -1.50 -21.14 6.07
C ALA A 114 -0.96 -19.92 6.81
N ILE A 115 -1.75 -18.86 6.90
CA ILE A 115 -1.39 -17.61 7.58
C ILE A 115 -1.75 -17.75 9.06
N PRO A 116 -0.79 -17.90 9.97
CA PRO A 116 -0.99 -17.53 11.36
C PRO A 116 -1.01 -16.01 11.46
N THR A 117 -1.67 -15.47 12.44
CA THR A 117 -1.97 -14.06 12.74
C THR A 117 -0.79 -13.07 12.81
N ALA A 118 0.40 -13.45 12.42
CA ALA A 118 1.50 -12.58 12.01
C ALA A 118 2.27 -13.34 10.95
N ASP A 119 2.18 -12.93 9.69
CA ASP A 119 2.95 -13.54 8.61
C ASP A 119 4.45 -13.37 8.92
N PRO A 120 5.22 -14.46 9.14
CA PRO A 120 6.66 -14.37 9.41
C PRO A 120 7.43 -13.62 8.32
N ARG A 121 6.86 -13.50 7.12
CA ARG A 121 7.42 -12.72 6.02
C ARG A 121 7.27 -11.22 6.23
N THR A 122 6.14 -10.77 6.79
CA THR A 122 5.97 -9.36 7.14
C THR A 122 7.03 -8.93 8.16
N VAL A 123 7.37 -9.80 9.11
CA VAL A 123 8.45 -9.56 10.09
C VAL A 123 9.81 -9.51 9.39
N LYS A 124 10.15 -10.49 8.55
CA LYS A 124 11.43 -10.49 7.80
C LYS A 124 11.57 -9.31 6.85
N LEU A 125 10.48 -8.89 6.23
CA LEU A 125 10.47 -7.74 5.32
C LEU A 125 10.60 -6.43 6.07
N GLN A 126 10.02 -6.32 7.26
CA GLN A 126 10.19 -5.17 8.11
C GLN A 126 11.68 -4.94 8.45
N ASP A 127 12.44 -6.02 8.66
CA ASP A 127 13.88 -5.93 8.92
C ASP A 127 14.71 -5.44 7.71
N MET A 128 14.14 -5.47 6.50
CA MET A 128 14.78 -4.97 5.27
C MET A 128 14.42 -3.53 4.93
N LEU A 129 13.42 -2.97 5.60
CA LEU A 129 13.01 -1.59 5.39
C LEU A 129 13.79 -0.64 6.28
N PRO A 130 13.93 0.64 5.88
CA PRO A 130 14.35 1.69 6.82
C PRO A 130 13.47 1.67 8.06
N ALA A 131 14.06 1.91 9.23
CA ALA A 131 13.36 1.82 10.52
C ALA A 131 12.13 2.75 10.61
N CYS A 132 12.13 3.85 9.87
CA CYS A 132 11.02 4.80 9.78
C CYS A 132 9.86 4.32 8.88
N CYS A 133 10.04 3.23 8.11
CA CYS A 133 9.03 2.71 7.17
C CYS A 133 8.35 1.45 7.70
N HIS A 134 7.12 1.25 7.25
CA HIS A 134 6.34 0.03 7.45
C HIS A 134 5.91 -0.53 6.09
N LEU A 135 5.38 -1.75 6.06
CA LEU A 135 4.62 -2.29 4.94
C LEU A 135 3.13 -2.35 5.29
N VAL A 136 2.27 -2.24 4.28
CA VAL A 136 0.88 -2.65 4.46
C VAL A 136 0.83 -4.15 4.75
N PRO A 137 0.04 -4.62 5.72
CA PRO A 137 -0.05 -6.05 6.04
C PRO A 137 -0.50 -6.88 4.84
N ILE A 138 0.22 -7.98 4.56
CA ILE A 138 -0.19 -8.97 3.58
C ILE A 138 -1.12 -9.95 4.29
N LEU A 139 -2.38 -9.99 3.85
CA LEU A 139 -3.39 -10.89 4.41
C LEU A 139 -3.37 -12.27 3.71
N TRP A 140 -3.07 -12.27 2.42
CA TRP A 140 -3.00 -13.49 1.62
C TRP A 140 -2.21 -13.28 0.31
N GLN A 141 -1.65 -14.38 -0.22
CA GLN A 141 -0.95 -14.39 -1.50
C GLN A 141 -1.14 -15.76 -2.18
N GLY A 142 -1.43 -15.76 -3.47
CA GLY A 142 -1.59 -16.98 -4.26
C GLY A 142 -2.12 -16.72 -5.66
N LEU A 143 -2.60 -17.77 -6.35
CA LEU A 143 -3.16 -17.63 -7.70
C LEU A 143 -4.53 -16.96 -7.66
N PHE A 144 -4.83 -16.13 -8.65
CA PHE A 144 -6.12 -15.43 -8.78
C PHE A 144 -7.33 -16.37 -8.65
N THR A 145 -7.24 -17.58 -9.21
CA THR A 145 -8.33 -18.58 -9.15
C THR A 145 -8.56 -19.15 -7.75
N SER A 146 -7.67 -18.92 -6.81
CA SER A 146 -7.77 -19.41 -5.43
C SER A 146 -8.12 -18.31 -4.44
N VAL A 147 -8.18 -17.04 -4.87
CA VAL A 147 -8.53 -15.92 -3.98
C VAL A 147 -10.03 -15.82 -3.82
N ILE A 148 -10.49 -15.65 -2.59
CA ILE A 148 -11.89 -15.31 -2.25
C ILE A 148 -11.84 -14.01 -1.43
N PRO A 149 -11.91 -12.84 -2.08
CA PRO A 149 -11.73 -11.55 -1.41
C PRO A 149 -12.66 -11.33 -0.23
N THR A 150 -13.90 -11.80 -0.33
CA THR A 150 -14.91 -11.69 0.75
C THR A 150 -14.51 -12.44 2.02
N VAL A 151 -13.79 -13.56 1.90
CA VAL A 151 -13.27 -14.30 3.07
C VAL A 151 -12.26 -13.44 3.82
N HIS A 152 -11.29 -12.85 3.10
CA HIS A 152 -10.25 -12.01 3.72
C HIS A 152 -10.82 -10.72 4.30
N LEU A 153 -11.84 -10.15 3.64
CA LEU A 153 -12.56 -9.00 4.17
C LEU A 153 -13.31 -9.35 5.48
N TYR A 154 -13.96 -10.51 5.51
CA TYR A 154 -14.67 -11.00 6.70
C TYR A 154 -13.71 -11.33 7.85
N GLU A 155 -12.59 -11.96 7.54
CA GLU A 155 -11.53 -12.22 8.53
C GLU A 155 -11.03 -10.91 9.16
N LEU A 156 -10.73 -9.92 8.32
CA LEU A 156 -10.29 -8.61 8.78
C LEU A 156 -11.35 -7.90 9.65
N TRP A 157 -12.63 -8.02 9.27
CA TRP A 157 -13.73 -7.48 10.08
C TRP A 157 -13.81 -8.13 11.47
N ASN A 158 -13.62 -9.45 11.55
CA ASN A 158 -13.68 -10.18 12.82
C ASN A 158 -12.45 -9.97 13.71
N THR A 159 -11.27 -9.88 13.11
CA THR A 159 -9.99 -9.83 13.85
C THR A 159 -9.49 -8.41 14.10
N GLY A 160 -10.03 -7.42 13.38
CA GLY A 160 -9.55 -6.05 13.39
C GLY A 160 -8.32 -5.84 12.51
N SER A 161 -7.80 -4.62 12.55
CA SER A 161 -6.64 -4.20 11.77
C SER A 161 -5.38 -4.98 12.16
N GLN A 162 -4.66 -5.50 11.17
CA GLN A 162 -3.32 -6.06 11.37
C GLN A 162 -2.24 -4.98 11.39
N ALA A 163 -2.49 -3.83 10.74
CA ALA A 163 -1.59 -2.67 10.80
C ALA A 163 -1.59 -2.00 12.18
N ALA A 164 -2.72 -2.06 12.89
CA ALA A 164 -2.90 -1.52 14.24
C ALA A 164 -3.64 -2.56 15.11
N PRO A 165 -2.94 -3.54 15.68
CA PRO A 165 -3.56 -4.60 16.50
C PRO A 165 -4.43 -4.04 17.62
N GLY A 166 -5.66 -4.56 17.73
CA GLY A 166 -6.67 -4.08 18.67
C GLY A 166 -7.62 -3.02 18.13
N PHE A 167 -7.35 -2.45 16.94
CA PHE A 167 -8.28 -1.54 16.28
C PHE A 167 -9.31 -2.32 15.46
N MET A 168 -10.58 -2.31 15.89
CA MET A 168 -11.65 -3.17 15.38
C MET A 168 -12.49 -2.54 14.24
N ASN A 169 -12.05 -1.40 13.68
CA ASN A 169 -12.75 -0.75 12.58
C ASN A 169 -11.83 -0.51 11.37
N PRO A 170 -11.23 -1.57 10.77
CA PRO A 170 -10.39 -1.44 9.58
C PRO A 170 -11.21 -0.94 8.37
N GLU A 171 -10.56 -0.38 7.35
CA GLU A 171 -11.26 0.12 6.17
C GLU A 171 -11.67 -1.02 5.21
N GLY A 172 -10.80 -1.99 4.98
CA GLY A 172 -11.02 -3.05 4.01
C GLY A 172 -9.72 -3.67 3.50
N ILE A 173 -9.78 -4.16 2.26
CA ILE A 173 -8.67 -4.85 1.61
C ILE A 173 -8.35 -4.26 0.24
N VAL A 174 -7.13 -4.51 -0.23
CA VAL A 174 -6.72 -4.33 -1.64
C VAL A 174 -6.29 -5.69 -2.19
N VAL A 175 -6.82 -6.05 -3.36
CA VAL A 175 -6.40 -7.23 -4.13
C VAL A 175 -5.56 -6.74 -5.29
N PHE A 176 -4.26 -7.01 -5.28
CA PHE A 176 -3.33 -6.59 -6.32
C PHE A 176 -2.98 -7.77 -7.23
N HIS A 177 -3.30 -7.63 -8.53
CA HIS A 177 -2.97 -8.63 -9.56
C HIS A 177 -1.61 -8.31 -10.16
N THR A 178 -0.60 -9.14 -9.86
CA THR A 178 0.81 -8.86 -10.18
C THR A 178 1.08 -8.74 -11.68
N ALA A 179 0.55 -9.65 -12.49
CA ALA A 179 0.77 -9.62 -13.95
C ALA A 179 -0.02 -8.52 -14.68
N GLY A 180 -1.16 -8.11 -14.13
CA GLY A 180 -1.94 -6.99 -14.65
C GLY A 180 -1.45 -5.64 -14.16
N ASN A 181 -0.62 -5.64 -13.12
CA ASN A 181 -0.18 -4.44 -12.39
C ASN A 181 -1.37 -3.54 -12.03
N VAL A 182 -2.44 -4.15 -11.50
CA VAL A 182 -3.67 -3.46 -11.16
C VAL A 182 -4.18 -3.90 -9.81
N GLY A 183 -4.64 -2.93 -9.01
CA GLY A 183 -5.24 -3.15 -7.70
C GLY A 183 -6.74 -2.91 -7.72
N PHE A 184 -7.46 -3.77 -7.02
CA PHE A 184 -8.89 -3.64 -6.74
C PHE A 184 -9.07 -3.48 -5.25
N LYS A 185 -9.95 -2.59 -4.83
CA LYS A 185 -10.26 -2.41 -3.41
C LYS A 185 -11.64 -3.00 -3.10
N MET A 186 -11.78 -3.52 -1.89
CA MET A 186 -13.06 -3.88 -1.29
C MET A 186 -13.08 -3.32 0.14
N THR A 187 -14.14 -2.57 0.47
CA THR A 187 -14.25 -1.88 1.76
C THR A 187 -15.40 -2.44 2.58
N LEU A 188 -15.26 -2.38 3.91
CA LEU A 188 -16.33 -2.82 4.82
C LEU A 188 -17.53 -1.88 4.77
N ASP A 189 -17.28 -0.59 4.53
CA ASP A 189 -18.31 0.43 4.43
C ASP A 189 -18.49 0.86 2.97
N ASN A 190 -19.73 0.88 2.47
CA ASN A 190 -20.14 1.51 1.21
C ASN A 190 -19.41 1.00 -0.06
N ASP A 191 -19.01 -0.27 -0.10
CA ASP A 191 -18.26 -0.81 -1.23
C ASP A 191 -19.06 -0.79 -2.55
N GLY A 192 -20.37 -0.94 -2.47
CA GLY A 192 -21.28 -0.91 -3.62
C GLY A 192 -21.66 0.49 -4.12
N VAL A 193 -21.21 1.56 -3.44
CA VAL A 193 -21.66 2.92 -3.75
C VAL A 193 -20.45 3.83 -4.03
N PRO A 194 -20.43 4.53 -5.19
CA PRO A 194 -19.37 5.50 -5.47
C PRO A 194 -19.34 6.62 -4.41
N LYS A 195 -18.16 7.03 -3.97
CA LYS A 195 -18.00 8.13 -2.99
C LYS A 195 -18.72 9.44 -3.39
N SER A 196 -18.89 9.67 -4.70
CA SER A 196 -19.64 10.81 -5.23
C SER A 196 -21.15 10.75 -4.94
N SER A 197 -21.68 9.59 -4.62
CA SER A 197 -23.11 9.38 -4.31
C SER A 197 -23.42 9.39 -2.81
N LEU A 198 -22.38 9.53 -1.97
CA LEU A 198 -22.48 9.52 -0.49
C LEU A 198 -22.51 10.95 0.12
N LYS A 199 -22.94 11.93 -0.66
CA LYS A 199 -23.12 13.32 -0.18
C LYS A 199 -24.44 13.51 0.52
#